data_3fcb268e7d9c91ccb4a9ba436e35dca3
#
_entry.id   3fcb268e7d9c91ccb4a9ba436e35dca3
#
_cell.length_a   1.000
_cell.length_b   1.000
_cell.length_c   1.000
_cell.angle_alpha   90.00
_cell.angle_beta   90.00
_cell.angle_gamma   90.00
#
_symmetry.space_group_name_H-M   'P 1'
#
loop_
_entity.id
_entity.type
_entity.pdbx_description
1 polymer ?
#
loop_
_entity_poly.entity_id
_entity_poly.type
_entity_poly.pdbx_seq_one_letter_code
_entity_poly.pdbx_strand_id
1 'polypeptide(L)'
;MEPCVSDEHFEAHSHAEHTFRRMEAYLRTRKLCDVVLLAGDRRIPAHRLVLSSVSDYFAAMFTSDVREAKQEEIKMEGVDPDALWVLVQYAYTGRLELREDTIESLLSAACLLQLSAVVQACCSYLMKQLHPSNCLGIRSFADAQGCLDLHKVAHNYTMEHFMEVMRHQEFLLLPACEVEKLLASDDMNVPEEETVVTALLSWVRHDASSRQSQLPALLAHIRLPLLKPQFLADMESNPLLRDSVECQRLVMEAMKYHLLPERRPLLQSPRTRPRKATVGALFAVGGMDATKGATSIEQYCLRRDTWRQVAVMSGRRLQFGIAVLEDRLYVVGGRDGLKTLNTVECYNPRSKSWSVMPPMSTHRHGLGVAVLEGPMYAVGGHDGWSYLSTVERWDPQARQWSFVASMATPRSTVGVAVLNSKLYAVGGRDGSSCLKSVECFDPHTNKWSSCAPMSKRRGGVGVATWNGFLYAIGGHDAPASSLASRLSDCVERYDPKTDMWTVVAPMSLSRDAVGVCLLGDRLYAVGGYDGQVYLNTVEAYDPQTNEWTQVAPLCLGRAGACVVAVKL
;
A
#
# COMPACT_ATOMS: atom_id res chain seq x y z
N MET A 1 -5.84 56.44 57.70
CA MET A 1 -5.70 55.31 56.76
C MET A 1 -6.39 55.68 55.50
N GLU A 2 -5.64 56.06 54.48
CA GLU A 2 -6.19 56.22 53.15
C GLU A 2 -6.59 54.84 52.60
N PRO A 3 -7.78 54.70 52.01
CA PRO A 3 -8.13 53.44 51.40
C PRO A 3 -7.20 53.18 50.24
N CYS A 4 -6.53 52.04 50.27
CA CYS A 4 -5.72 51.54 49.17
C CYS A 4 -6.71 51.19 48.04
N VAL A 5 -6.80 52.06 47.06
CA VAL A 5 -7.61 51.80 45.84
C VAL A 5 -6.82 50.81 45.05
N SER A 6 -7.25 49.52 45.05
CA SER A 6 -6.71 48.52 44.14
C SER A 6 -7.24 48.83 42.76
N ASP A 7 -6.36 48.81 41.77
CA ASP A 7 -6.78 48.95 40.36
C ASP A 7 -7.74 47.81 39.98
N GLU A 8 -8.88 48.19 39.42
CA GLU A 8 -9.88 47.24 38.92
C GLU A 8 -9.88 47.25 37.38
N HIS A 9 -9.90 46.08 36.78
CA HIS A 9 -10.05 45.95 35.37
C HIS A 9 -11.46 45.48 35.03
N PHE A 10 -12.14 46.23 34.19
CA PHE A 10 -13.46 45.87 33.70
C PHE A 10 -13.36 45.38 32.27
N GLU A 11 -13.96 44.21 31.99
CA GLU A 11 -14.06 43.64 30.65
C GLU A 11 -15.51 43.25 30.36
N ALA A 12 -16.05 43.78 29.29
CA ALA A 12 -17.39 43.47 28.84
C ALA A 12 -17.32 42.24 27.89
N HIS A 13 -17.64 41.07 28.38
CA HIS A 13 -17.49 39.80 27.63
C HIS A 13 -18.38 39.73 26.37
N SER A 14 -19.49 40.46 26.34
CA SER A 14 -20.42 40.50 25.19
C SER A 14 -20.19 41.73 24.27
N HIS A 15 -19.10 42.47 24.47
CA HIS A 15 -18.86 43.72 23.75
C HIS A 15 -18.78 43.52 22.23
N ALA A 16 -17.98 42.57 21.80
CA ALA A 16 -17.80 42.28 20.37
C ALA A 16 -19.12 41.84 19.72
N GLU A 17 -19.85 40.94 20.35
CA GLU A 17 -21.12 40.44 19.84
C GLU A 17 -22.14 41.55 19.73
N HIS A 18 -22.26 42.39 20.75
CA HIS A 18 -23.19 43.52 20.80
C HIS A 18 -22.86 44.55 19.72
N THR A 19 -21.59 44.88 19.55
CA THR A 19 -21.10 45.83 18.57
C THR A 19 -21.37 45.31 17.15
N PHE A 20 -21.09 44.05 16.86
CA PHE A 20 -21.35 43.46 15.54
C PHE A 20 -22.84 43.38 15.22
N ARG A 21 -23.71 43.13 16.19
CA ARG A 21 -25.16 43.20 15.98
C ARG A 21 -25.62 44.56 15.52
N ARG A 22 -25.07 45.64 16.10
CA ARG A 22 -25.37 47.00 15.68
C ARG A 22 -24.85 47.31 14.29
N MET A 23 -23.65 46.85 13.95
CA MET A 23 -23.11 46.98 12.60
C MET A 23 -23.98 46.27 11.57
N GLU A 24 -24.47 45.08 11.87
CA GLU A 24 -25.41 44.33 11.03
C GLU A 24 -26.71 45.10 10.83
N ALA A 25 -27.23 45.73 11.89
CA ALA A 25 -28.42 46.56 11.80
C ALA A 25 -28.20 47.77 10.86
N TYR A 26 -27.02 48.37 10.89
CA TYR A 26 -26.65 49.44 9.96
C TYR A 26 -26.53 48.95 8.52
N LEU A 27 -26.06 47.73 8.32
CA LEU A 27 -26.02 47.12 6.99
C LEU A 27 -27.44 46.94 6.43
N ARG A 28 -28.37 46.39 7.24
CA ARG A 28 -29.76 46.18 6.83
C ARG A 28 -30.50 47.46 6.55
N THR A 29 -30.26 48.51 7.32
CA THR A 29 -30.90 49.82 7.17
C THR A 29 -30.13 50.77 6.24
N ARG A 30 -29.01 50.29 5.66
CA ARG A 30 -28.14 51.05 4.74
C ARG A 30 -27.61 52.37 5.33
N LYS A 31 -27.35 52.37 6.63
CA LYS A 31 -26.81 53.54 7.34
C LYS A 31 -25.28 53.43 7.43
N LEU A 32 -24.62 54.56 7.28
CA LEU A 32 -23.17 54.73 7.38
C LEU A 32 -22.38 53.92 6.32
N CYS A 33 -23.03 53.39 5.30
CA CYS A 33 -22.37 52.67 4.20
C CYS A 33 -21.54 53.68 3.38
N ASP A 34 -20.29 53.30 3.12
CA ASP A 34 -19.33 54.16 2.38
C ASP A 34 -18.82 53.49 1.09
N VAL A 35 -19.37 52.34 0.72
CA VAL A 35 -19.05 51.63 -0.52
C VAL A 35 -20.26 50.85 -0.99
N VAL A 36 -20.38 50.69 -2.32
CA VAL A 36 -21.37 49.82 -2.96
C VAL A 36 -20.63 48.81 -3.83
N LEU A 37 -20.87 47.54 -3.59
CA LEU A 37 -20.33 46.47 -4.42
C LEU A 37 -21.32 46.10 -5.51
N LEU A 38 -20.85 46.08 -6.77
CA LEU A 38 -21.66 45.75 -7.94
C LEU A 38 -21.27 44.36 -8.44
N ALA A 39 -22.20 43.41 -8.38
CA ALA A 39 -22.02 42.09 -8.91
C ALA A 39 -23.24 41.72 -9.76
N GLY A 40 -23.04 41.55 -11.08
CA GLY A 40 -24.15 41.38 -12.00
C GLY A 40 -25.14 42.54 -11.87
N ASP A 41 -26.41 42.23 -11.65
CA ASP A 41 -27.48 43.24 -11.45
C ASP A 41 -27.67 43.62 -9.98
N ARG A 42 -26.87 43.10 -9.08
CA ARG A 42 -27.02 43.30 -7.65
C ARG A 42 -26.12 44.42 -7.15
N ARG A 43 -26.70 45.35 -6.37
CA ARG A 43 -25.97 46.41 -5.69
C ARG A 43 -25.98 46.13 -4.18
N ILE A 44 -24.80 46.06 -3.60
CA ILE A 44 -24.63 45.69 -2.18
C ILE A 44 -23.93 46.85 -1.47
N PRO A 45 -24.67 47.73 -0.76
CA PRO A 45 -24.06 48.72 0.12
C PRO A 45 -23.38 48.04 1.32
N ALA A 46 -22.21 48.50 1.69
CA ALA A 46 -21.44 47.94 2.79
C ALA A 46 -20.52 48.97 3.43
N HIS A 47 -19.79 48.55 4.46
CA HIS A 47 -18.84 49.40 5.18
C HIS A 47 -17.43 48.91 4.90
N ARG A 48 -16.57 49.79 4.39
CA ARG A 48 -15.17 49.46 4.07
C ARG A 48 -14.42 48.88 5.27
N LEU A 49 -14.63 49.48 6.45
CA LEU A 49 -13.97 49.02 7.67
C LEU A 49 -14.29 47.56 8.01
N VAL A 50 -15.55 47.16 7.93
CA VAL A 50 -15.97 45.81 8.24
C VAL A 50 -15.43 44.82 7.22
N LEU A 51 -15.56 45.14 5.93
CA LEU A 51 -15.04 44.29 4.86
C LEU A 51 -13.52 44.12 4.95
N SER A 52 -12.78 45.20 5.19
CA SER A 52 -11.32 45.18 5.33
C SER A 52 -10.87 44.38 6.57
N SER A 53 -11.67 44.42 7.63
CA SER A 53 -11.35 43.69 8.87
C SER A 53 -11.50 42.17 8.76
N VAL A 54 -12.27 41.69 7.78
CA VAL A 54 -12.56 40.27 7.58
C VAL A 54 -11.84 39.70 6.36
N SER A 55 -11.65 40.51 5.31
CA SER A 55 -11.11 40.07 4.03
C SER A 55 -9.81 40.78 3.70
N ASP A 56 -8.73 40.02 3.53
CA ASP A 56 -7.44 40.54 3.09
C ASP A 56 -7.51 41.16 1.69
N TYR A 57 -8.39 40.65 0.83
CA TYR A 57 -8.65 41.20 -0.49
C TYR A 57 -9.22 42.62 -0.39
N PHE A 58 -10.23 42.81 0.43
CA PHE A 58 -10.80 44.14 0.66
C PHE A 58 -9.86 45.06 1.43
N ALA A 59 -9.10 44.50 2.38
CA ALA A 59 -8.10 45.29 3.10
C ALA A 59 -7.05 45.85 2.14
N ALA A 60 -6.53 45.04 1.24
CA ALA A 60 -5.57 45.48 0.23
C ALA A 60 -6.18 46.54 -0.72
N MET A 61 -7.43 46.35 -1.11
CA MET A 61 -8.13 47.27 -2.00
C MET A 61 -8.38 48.63 -1.35
N PHE A 62 -8.88 48.65 -0.11
CA PHE A 62 -9.34 49.89 0.55
C PHE A 62 -8.25 50.63 1.32
N THR A 63 -7.15 49.99 1.68
CA THR A 63 -6.05 50.61 2.42
C THR A 63 -4.87 51.02 1.54
N SER A 64 -4.89 50.65 0.25
CA SER A 64 -3.84 51.03 -0.70
C SER A 64 -4.12 52.41 -1.36
N ASP A 65 -3.08 53.00 -1.94
CA ASP A 65 -3.18 54.26 -2.69
C ASP A 65 -3.72 54.09 -4.12
N VAL A 66 -4.32 52.92 -4.42
CA VAL A 66 -4.89 52.63 -5.73
C VAL A 66 -6.23 53.36 -5.93
N ARG A 67 -6.60 53.49 -7.19
CA ARG A 67 -7.80 54.24 -7.61
C ARG A 67 -9.08 53.68 -6.98
N GLU A 68 -9.19 52.37 -6.84
CA GLU A 68 -10.34 51.67 -6.26
C GLU A 68 -10.59 52.06 -4.79
N ALA A 69 -9.55 52.44 -4.04
CA ALA A 69 -9.71 52.86 -2.63
C ALA A 69 -10.60 54.10 -2.46
N LYS A 70 -10.74 54.92 -3.51
CA LYS A 70 -11.50 56.16 -3.49
C LYS A 70 -12.82 56.09 -4.22
N GLN A 71 -13.13 54.96 -4.89
CA GLN A 71 -14.39 54.80 -5.63
C GLN A 71 -15.53 54.45 -4.69
N GLU A 72 -16.71 55.07 -4.92
CA GLU A 72 -17.92 54.74 -4.16
C GLU A 72 -18.55 53.43 -4.62
N GLU A 73 -18.41 53.10 -5.90
CA GLU A 73 -18.94 51.89 -6.51
C GLU A 73 -17.80 51.03 -7.05
N ILE A 74 -17.79 49.75 -6.68
CA ILE A 74 -16.77 48.80 -7.09
C ILE A 74 -17.42 47.64 -7.83
N LYS A 75 -16.99 47.39 -9.07
CA LYS A 75 -17.43 46.25 -9.86
C LYS A 75 -16.67 45.01 -9.41
N MET A 76 -17.43 44.00 -9.01
CA MET A 76 -16.91 42.67 -8.64
C MET A 76 -17.13 41.72 -9.81
N GLU A 77 -16.12 41.59 -10.67
CA GLU A 77 -16.18 40.70 -11.82
C GLU A 77 -15.84 39.28 -11.43
N GLY A 78 -16.55 38.30 -12.03
CA GLY A 78 -16.29 36.87 -11.80
C GLY A 78 -16.79 36.33 -10.46
N VAL A 79 -17.65 37.07 -9.76
CA VAL A 79 -18.24 36.65 -8.49
C VAL A 79 -19.74 36.47 -8.67
N ASP A 80 -20.27 35.35 -8.21
CA ASP A 80 -21.72 35.14 -8.17
C ASP A 80 -22.38 36.17 -7.23
N PRO A 81 -23.40 36.90 -7.69
CA PRO A 81 -24.03 37.95 -6.87
C PRO A 81 -24.60 37.46 -5.55
N ASP A 82 -25.24 36.30 -5.55
CA ASP A 82 -25.84 35.72 -4.34
C ASP A 82 -24.76 35.23 -3.36
N ALA A 83 -23.69 34.66 -3.87
CA ALA A 83 -22.53 34.27 -3.06
C ALA A 83 -21.87 35.47 -2.41
N LEU A 84 -21.68 36.55 -3.16
CA LEU A 84 -21.12 37.78 -2.63
C LEU A 84 -21.99 38.37 -1.50
N TRP A 85 -23.28 38.37 -1.70
CA TRP A 85 -24.22 38.86 -0.67
C TRP A 85 -24.13 38.02 0.62
N VAL A 86 -24.08 36.72 0.49
CA VAL A 86 -23.93 35.79 1.64
C VAL A 86 -22.62 36.05 2.38
N LEU A 87 -21.52 36.28 1.65
CA LEU A 87 -20.21 36.55 2.25
C LEU A 87 -20.12 37.93 2.90
N VAL A 88 -20.81 38.94 2.33
CA VAL A 88 -20.92 40.26 2.97
C VAL A 88 -21.66 40.13 4.29
N GLN A 89 -22.77 39.40 4.33
CA GLN A 89 -23.49 39.12 5.59
C GLN A 89 -22.61 38.37 6.58
N TYR A 90 -21.82 37.41 6.10
CA TYR A 90 -20.87 36.67 6.95
C TYR A 90 -19.88 37.65 7.62
N ALA A 91 -19.39 38.65 6.91
CA ALA A 91 -18.46 39.63 7.47
C ALA A 91 -19.01 40.34 8.69
N TYR A 92 -20.33 40.52 8.79
CA TYR A 92 -21.01 41.17 9.93
C TYR A 92 -21.45 40.21 11.02
N THR A 93 -21.72 38.95 10.67
CA THR A 93 -22.35 37.96 11.59
C THR A 93 -21.41 36.83 12.04
N GLY A 94 -20.40 36.55 11.24
CA GLY A 94 -19.57 35.36 11.47
C GLY A 94 -20.29 34.03 11.22
N ARG A 95 -21.49 34.07 10.63
CA ARG A 95 -22.35 32.90 10.40
C ARG A 95 -22.56 32.67 8.92
N LEU A 96 -22.57 31.39 8.55
CA LEU A 96 -22.68 30.99 7.16
C LEU A 96 -23.44 29.66 7.07
N GLU A 97 -24.36 29.58 6.12
CA GLU A 97 -25.07 28.35 5.81
C GLU A 97 -24.42 27.70 4.59
N LEU A 98 -24.01 26.42 4.74
CA LEU A 98 -23.40 25.64 3.67
C LEU A 98 -24.45 24.72 3.06
N ARG A 99 -24.69 24.86 1.76
CA ARG A 99 -25.69 24.08 1.02
C ARG A 99 -25.07 23.44 -0.20
N GLU A 100 -25.57 22.28 -0.57
CA GLU A 100 -25.11 21.52 -1.74
C GLU A 100 -25.26 22.32 -3.04
N ASP A 101 -26.36 23.05 -3.20
CA ASP A 101 -26.67 23.80 -4.42
C ASP A 101 -25.85 25.09 -4.59
N THR A 102 -25.30 25.65 -3.50
CA THR A 102 -24.58 26.92 -3.52
C THR A 102 -23.11 26.81 -3.15
N ILE A 103 -22.64 25.64 -2.75
CA ILE A 103 -21.30 25.49 -2.17
C ILE A 103 -20.19 25.85 -3.16
N GLU A 104 -20.32 25.54 -4.43
CA GLU A 104 -19.31 25.80 -5.44
C GLU A 104 -19.13 27.29 -5.68
N SER A 105 -20.22 28.03 -5.90
CA SER A 105 -20.17 29.49 -6.09
C SER A 105 -19.70 30.20 -4.83
N LEU A 106 -20.07 29.68 -3.65
CA LEU A 106 -19.64 30.23 -2.36
C LEU A 106 -18.13 30.04 -2.15
N LEU A 107 -17.60 28.84 -2.41
CA LEU A 107 -16.16 28.58 -2.28
C LEU A 107 -15.36 29.42 -3.28
N SER A 108 -15.81 29.51 -4.52
CA SER A 108 -15.16 30.33 -5.54
C SER A 108 -15.07 31.79 -5.12
N ALA A 109 -16.17 32.36 -4.63
CA ALA A 109 -16.20 33.73 -4.13
C ALA A 109 -15.31 33.92 -2.88
N ALA A 110 -15.33 32.96 -1.96
CA ALA A 110 -14.50 33.01 -0.76
C ALA A 110 -13.00 32.95 -1.09
N CYS A 111 -12.60 32.16 -2.07
CA CYS A 111 -11.21 32.15 -2.57
C CYS A 111 -10.79 33.48 -3.15
N LEU A 112 -11.64 34.09 -3.97
CA LEU A 112 -11.37 35.40 -4.56
C LEU A 112 -11.23 36.47 -3.48
N LEU A 113 -12.13 36.48 -2.50
CA LEU A 113 -12.13 37.44 -1.41
C LEU A 113 -11.15 37.11 -0.29
N GLN A 114 -10.39 36.05 -0.40
CA GLN A 114 -9.38 35.64 0.57
C GLN A 114 -9.95 35.49 1.98
N LEU A 115 -11.12 34.88 2.08
CA LEU A 115 -11.78 34.53 3.35
C LEU A 115 -11.36 33.13 3.78
N SER A 116 -10.18 33.00 4.38
CA SER A 116 -9.57 31.71 4.67
C SER A 116 -10.42 30.79 5.55
N ALA A 117 -11.11 31.34 6.55
CA ALA A 117 -11.99 30.56 7.42
C ALA A 117 -13.18 29.97 6.65
N VAL A 118 -13.75 30.74 5.71
CA VAL A 118 -14.85 30.30 4.85
C VAL A 118 -14.36 29.24 3.85
N VAL A 119 -13.18 29.46 3.27
CA VAL A 119 -12.56 28.48 2.37
C VAL A 119 -12.38 27.14 3.07
N GLN A 120 -11.84 27.15 4.28
CA GLN A 120 -11.69 25.92 5.07
C GLN A 120 -13.03 25.24 5.38
N ALA A 121 -14.04 26.01 5.76
CA ALA A 121 -15.37 25.48 6.04
C ALA A 121 -16.02 24.86 4.81
N CYS A 122 -15.91 25.52 3.65
CA CYS A 122 -16.42 25.00 2.37
C CYS A 122 -15.67 23.72 1.95
N CYS A 123 -14.36 23.70 2.08
CA CYS A 123 -13.55 22.53 1.75
C CYS A 123 -13.91 21.36 2.66
N SER A 124 -14.07 21.58 3.97
CA SER A 124 -14.48 20.53 4.91
C SER A 124 -15.87 19.99 4.58
N TYR A 125 -16.78 20.88 4.18
CA TYR A 125 -18.13 20.46 3.75
C TYR A 125 -18.06 19.58 2.51
N LEU A 126 -17.30 19.95 1.49
CA LEU A 126 -17.14 19.18 0.26
C LEU A 126 -16.45 17.84 0.52
N MET A 127 -15.49 17.78 1.44
CA MET A 127 -14.84 16.52 1.83
C MET A 127 -15.85 15.52 2.38
N LYS A 128 -16.84 15.99 3.14
CA LYS A 128 -17.91 15.14 3.69
C LYS A 128 -18.93 14.71 2.62
N GLN A 129 -19.00 15.41 1.49
CA GLN A 129 -19.93 15.11 0.41
C GLN A 129 -19.35 14.17 -0.65
N LEU A 130 -18.09 13.76 -0.52
CA LEU A 130 -17.43 12.91 -1.51
C LEU A 130 -18.19 11.59 -1.71
N HIS A 131 -18.46 11.28 -2.96
CA HIS A 131 -19.13 10.07 -3.41
C HIS A 131 -18.52 9.66 -4.77
N PRO A 132 -18.56 8.39 -5.15
CA PRO A 132 -18.02 7.96 -6.44
C PRO A 132 -18.58 8.72 -7.65
N SER A 133 -19.81 9.23 -7.56
CA SER A 133 -20.45 9.98 -8.63
C SER A 133 -20.00 11.45 -8.74
N ASN A 134 -19.38 12.03 -7.72
CA ASN A 134 -19.02 13.45 -7.67
C ASN A 134 -17.55 13.75 -7.39
N CYS A 135 -16.76 12.75 -7.02
CA CYS A 135 -15.39 12.97 -6.55
C CYS A 135 -14.46 13.56 -7.62
N LEU A 136 -14.63 13.19 -8.87
CA LEU A 136 -13.84 13.74 -9.98
C LEU A 136 -14.19 15.20 -10.24
N GLY A 137 -15.46 15.55 -10.17
CA GLY A 137 -15.93 16.94 -10.29
C GLY A 137 -15.40 17.81 -9.16
N ILE A 138 -15.46 17.33 -7.94
CA ILE A 138 -14.93 18.02 -6.75
C ILE A 138 -13.41 18.17 -6.88
N ARG A 139 -12.70 17.15 -7.31
CA ARG A 139 -11.25 17.21 -7.53
C ARG A 139 -10.87 18.28 -8.54
N SER A 140 -11.55 18.30 -9.69
CA SER A 140 -11.32 19.27 -10.74
C SER A 140 -11.61 20.69 -10.28
N PHE A 141 -12.71 20.88 -9.57
CA PHE A 141 -13.09 22.16 -8.98
C PHE A 141 -12.07 22.66 -7.96
N ALA A 142 -11.60 21.77 -7.09
CA ALA A 142 -10.56 22.10 -6.10
C ALA A 142 -9.26 22.54 -6.77
N ASP A 143 -8.86 21.87 -7.85
CA ASP A 143 -7.68 22.22 -8.62
C ASP A 143 -7.83 23.62 -9.26
N ALA A 144 -8.97 23.90 -9.86
CA ALA A 144 -9.28 25.19 -10.46
C ALA A 144 -9.27 26.34 -9.45
N GLN A 145 -9.70 26.07 -8.21
CA GLN A 145 -9.74 27.06 -7.14
C GLN A 145 -8.43 27.13 -6.33
N GLY A 146 -7.45 26.24 -6.59
CA GLY A 146 -6.20 26.21 -5.85
C GLY A 146 -6.32 25.66 -4.42
N CYS A 147 -7.39 24.92 -4.13
CA CYS A 147 -7.62 24.29 -2.82
C CYS A 147 -6.86 22.96 -2.72
N LEU A 148 -5.59 23.02 -2.32
CA LEU A 148 -4.70 21.86 -2.36
C LEU A 148 -5.15 20.70 -1.47
N ASP A 149 -5.63 20.99 -0.26
CA ASP A 149 -6.08 19.97 0.67
C ASP A 149 -7.32 19.24 0.16
N LEU A 150 -8.29 19.98 -0.36
CA LEU A 150 -9.50 19.39 -0.95
C LEU A 150 -9.15 18.56 -2.19
N HIS A 151 -8.27 19.06 -3.04
CA HIS A 151 -7.79 18.34 -4.22
C HIS A 151 -7.17 17.00 -3.82
N LYS A 152 -6.29 17.02 -2.81
CA LYS A 152 -5.63 15.81 -2.31
C LYS A 152 -6.62 14.81 -1.75
N VAL A 153 -7.57 15.25 -0.93
CA VAL A 153 -8.58 14.38 -0.31
C VAL A 153 -9.50 13.80 -1.39
N ALA A 154 -9.93 14.61 -2.36
CA ALA A 154 -10.78 14.15 -3.47
C ALA A 154 -10.03 13.17 -4.37
N HIS A 155 -8.75 13.41 -4.64
CA HIS A 155 -7.91 12.50 -5.40
C HIS A 155 -7.74 11.15 -4.68
N ASN A 156 -7.42 11.18 -3.40
CA ASN A 156 -7.29 9.97 -2.59
C ASN A 156 -8.60 9.18 -2.53
N TYR A 157 -9.72 9.88 -2.42
CA TYR A 157 -11.04 9.25 -2.47
C TYR A 157 -11.29 8.56 -3.82
N THR A 158 -10.95 9.23 -4.91
CA THR A 158 -11.08 8.68 -6.28
C THR A 158 -10.24 7.40 -6.43
N MET A 159 -9.01 7.42 -5.94
CA MET A 159 -8.13 6.24 -5.98
C MET A 159 -8.65 5.10 -5.13
N GLU A 160 -9.14 5.39 -3.93
CA GLU A 160 -9.70 4.40 -3.01
C GLU A 160 -10.95 3.70 -3.58
N HIS A 161 -11.81 4.46 -4.25
CA HIS A 161 -13.11 3.98 -4.73
C HIS A 161 -13.16 3.84 -6.27
N PHE A 162 -12.03 3.63 -6.91
CA PHE A 162 -11.94 3.63 -8.37
C PHE A 162 -12.89 2.63 -9.04
N MET A 163 -13.10 1.47 -8.44
CA MET A 163 -14.03 0.44 -8.95
C MET A 163 -15.45 0.97 -9.16
N GLU A 164 -15.89 1.85 -8.26
CA GLU A 164 -17.20 2.48 -8.33
C GLU A 164 -17.18 3.72 -9.22
N VAL A 165 -16.09 4.50 -9.13
CA VAL A 165 -15.90 5.75 -9.90
C VAL A 165 -15.94 5.49 -11.40
N MET A 166 -15.32 4.41 -11.87
CA MET A 166 -15.26 4.07 -13.29
C MET A 166 -16.63 3.78 -13.94
N ARG A 167 -17.64 3.52 -13.12
CA ARG A 167 -19.01 3.24 -13.58
C ARG A 167 -19.88 4.48 -13.72
N HIS A 168 -19.40 5.64 -13.22
CA HIS A 168 -20.17 6.87 -13.25
C HIS A 168 -19.82 7.75 -14.44
N GLN A 169 -20.77 8.61 -14.81
CA GLN A 169 -20.68 9.46 -15.99
C GLN A 169 -19.49 10.41 -15.95
N GLU A 170 -19.11 10.90 -14.78
CA GLU A 170 -17.97 11.81 -14.63
C GLU A 170 -16.68 11.19 -15.18
N PHE A 171 -16.43 9.90 -14.92
CA PHE A 171 -15.26 9.21 -15.45
C PHE A 171 -15.30 9.14 -16.97
N LEU A 172 -16.45 8.79 -17.54
CA LEU A 172 -16.62 8.66 -18.98
C LEU A 172 -16.48 9.99 -19.71
N LEU A 173 -16.71 11.11 -19.04
CA LEU A 173 -16.59 12.45 -19.60
C LEU A 173 -15.21 13.08 -19.40
N LEU A 174 -14.27 12.41 -18.71
CA LEU A 174 -12.94 12.96 -18.47
C LEU A 174 -12.18 13.18 -19.79
N PRO A 175 -11.38 14.27 -19.87
CA PRO A 175 -10.43 14.40 -20.98
C PRO A 175 -9.29 13.41 -20.86
N ALA A 176 -8.63 13.10 -21.97
CA ALA A 176 -7.55 12.11 -22.04
C ALA A 176 -6.40 12.41 -21.07
N CYS A 177 -6.04 13.66 -20.89
CA CYS A 177 -4.96 14.04 -19.95
C CYS A 177 -5.27 13.69 -18.49
N GLU A 178 -6.54 13.77 -18.10
CA GLU A 178 -6.96 13.36 -16.75
C GLU A 178 -7.02 11.85 -16.59
N VAL A 179 -7.48 11.13 -17.63
CA VAL A 179 -7.44 9.66 -17.64
C VAL A 179 -6.00 9.16 -17.54
N GLU A 180 -5.08 9.80 -18.26
CA GLU A 180 -3.65 9.45 -18.21
C GLU A 180 -3.09 9.56 -16.79
N LYS A 181 -3.41 10.64 -16.07
CA LYS A 181 -2.97 10.82 -14.69
C LYS A 181 -3.50 9.71 -13.76
N LEU A 182 -4.75 9.30 -13.95
CA LEU A 182 -5.34 8.20 -13.18
C LEU A 182 -4.64 6.88 -13.48
N LEU A 183 -4.44 6.57 -14.77
CA LEU A 183 -3.83 5.30 -15.21
C LEU A 183 -2.36 5.19 -14.80
N ALA A 184 -1.65 6.31 -14.71
CA ALA A 184 -0.24 6.33 -14.30
C ALA A 184 -0.05 6.09 -12.80
N SER A 185 -1.09 6.23 -11.99
CA SER A 185 -0.99 6.12 -10.54
C SER A 185 -0.85 4.68 -10.07
N ASP A 186 0.13 4.44 -9.17
CA ASP A 186 0.29 3.15 -8.48
C ASP A 186 -0.75 2.94 -7.37
N ASP A 187 -1.47 3.98 -6.98
CA ASP A 187 -2.38 3.99 -5.82
C ASP A 187 -3.83 3.63 -6.16
N MET A 188 -4.12 3.38 -7.43
CA MET A 188 -5.47 3.00 -7.87
C MET A 188 -5.91 1.69 -7.19
N ASN A 189 -7.00 1.75 -6.45
CA ASN A 189 -7.52 0.61 -5.71
C ASN A 189 -8.37 -0.29 -6.59
N VAL A 190 -7.72 -1.22 -7.27
CA VAL A 190 -8.36 -2.23 -8.12
C VAL A 190 -7.87 -3.62 -7.70
N PRO A 191 -8.72 -4.65 -7.83
CA PRO A 191 -8.33 -6.01 -7.44
C PRO A 191 -7.32 -6.63 -8.40
N GLU A 192 -7.35 -6.23 -9.67
CA GLU A 192 -6.48 -6.77 -10.72
C GLU A 192 -6.33 -5.75 -11.85
N GLU A 193 -5.29 -5.89 -12.63
CA GLU A 193 -4.99 -4.99 -13.74
C GLU A 193 -6.00 -5.08 -14.89
N GLU A 194 -6.66 -6.21 -15.03
CA GLU A 194 -7.73 -6.43 -16.02
C GLU A 194 -8.87 -5.41 -15.86
N THR A 195 -9.15 -5.01 -14.62
CA THR A 195 -10.16 -3.98 -14.33
C THR A 195 -9.77 -2.63 -14.94
N VAL A 196 -8.48 -2.30 -14.92
CA VAL A 196 -7.97 -1.04 -15.48
C VAL A 196 -8.14 -1.02 -16.99
N VAL A 197 -7.87 -2.14 -17.66
CA VAL A 197 -8.12 -2.29 -19.10
C VAL A 197 -9.59 -2.09 -19.41
N THR A 198 -10.46 -2.72 -18.64
CA THR A 198 -11.92 -2.59 -18.79
C THR A 198 -12.37 -1.15 -18.66
N ALA A 199 -11.83 -0.42 -17.68
CA ALA A 199 -12.11 0.99 -17.45
C ALA A 199 -11.70 1.85 -18.66
N LEU A 200 -10.48 1.65 -19.18
CA LEU A 200 -9.97 2.38 -20.33
C LEU A 200 -10.81 2.12 -21.57
N LEU A 201 -11.15 0.85 -21.86
CA LEU A 201 -11.95 0.51 -23.02
C LEU A 201 -13.38 1.06 -22.92
N SER A 202 -13.97 1.09 -21.75
CA SER A 202 -15.27 1.74 -21.52
C SER A 202 -15.21 3.24 -21.81
N TRP A 203 -14.14 3.90 -21.38
CA TRP A 203 -13.92 5.31 -21.66
C TRP A 203 -13.78 5.58 -23.16
N VAL A 204 -13.00 4.75 -23.86
CA VAL A 204 -12.83 4.87 -25.33
C VAL A 204 -14.15 4.64 -26.05
N ARG A 205 -14.91 3.61 -25.68
CA ARG A 205 -16.20 3.28 -26.30
C ARG A 205 -17.25 4.36 -26.13
N HIS A 206 -17.15 5.16 -25.09
CA HIS A 206 -18.09 6.26 -24.84
C HIS A 206 -18.05 7.29 -25.97
N ASP A 207 -16.90 7.53 -26.57
CA ASP A 207 -16.71 8.40 -27.75
C ASP A 207 -15.55 7.86 -28.61
N ALA A 208 -15.78 6.72 -29.27
CA ALA A 208 -14.73 6.00 -29.99
C ALA A 208 -14.10 6.84 -31.12
N SER A 209 -14.89 7.66 -31.81
CA SER A 209 -14.41 8.43 -32.94
C SER A 209 -13.31 9.44 -32.59
N SER A 210 -13.40 10.07 -31.42
CA SER A 210 -12.41 11.05 -30.96
C SER A 210 -11.32 10.45 -30.06
N ARG A 211 -11.58 9.31 -29.45
CA ARG A 211 -10.70 8.73 -28.40
C ARG A 211 -9.83 7.58 -28.88
N GLN A 212 -10.17 6.93 -30.00
CA GLN A 212 -9.42 5.79 -30.48
C GLN A 212 -7.97 6.12 -30.84
N SER A 213 -7.71 7.33 -31.34
CA SER A 213 -6.36 7.80 -31.64
C SER A 213 -5.49 8.00 -30.39
N GLN A 214 -6.13 8.19 -29.23
CA GLN A 214 -5.46 8.40 -27.93
C GLN A 214 -5.19 7.10 -27.18
N LEU A 215 -5.82 6.02 -27.63
CA LEU A 215 -5.75 4.72 -26.96
C LEU A 215 -4.31 4.18 -26.78
N PRO A 216 -3.43 4.24 -27.79
CA PRO A 216 -2.06 3.72 -27.61
C PRO A 216 -1.28 4.43 -26.49
N ALA A 217 -1.39 5.76 -26.40
CA ALA A 217 -0.71 6.54 -25.37
C ALA A 217 -1.23 6.22 -23.96
N LEU A 218 -2.54 6.00 -23.83
CA LEU A 218 -3.17 5.65 -22.56
C LEU A 218 -2.90 4.20 -22.17
N LEU A 219 -2.93 3.28 -23.14
CA LEU A 219 -2.64 1.87 -22.92
C LEU A 219 -1.20 1.65 -22.40
N ALA A 220 -0.27 2.51 -22.76
CA ALA A 220 1.11 2.44 -22.30
C ALA A 220 1.26 2.62 -20.79
N HIS A 221 0.26 3.15 -20.10
CA HIS A 221 0.25 3.29 -18.63
C HIS A 221 -0.32 2.06 -17.92
N ILE A 222 -0.97 1.16 -18.65
CA ILE A 222 -1.51 -0.08 -18.08
C ILE A 222 -0.40 -1.12 -17.99
N ARG A 223 -0.39 -1.87 -16.89
CA ARG A 223 0.64 -2.88 -16.60
C ARG A 223 0.38 -4.18 -17.36
N LEU A 224 0.42 -4.12 -18.69
CA LEU A 224 0.05 -5.26 -19.56
C LEU A 224 0.84 -6.54 -19.25
N PRO A 225 2.15 -6.51 -18.95
CA PRO A 225 2.88 -7.72 -18.59
C PRO A 225 2.34 -8.45 -17.36
N LEU A 226 1.56 -7.77 -16.53
CA LEU A 226 0.97 -8.32 -15.30
C LEU A 226 -0.45 -8.87 -15.51
N LEU A 227 -0.99 -8.73 -16.71
CA LEU A 227 -2.27 -9.34 -17.08
C LEU A 227 -2.11 -10.85 -17.25
N LYS A 228 -3.20 -11.57 -17.04
CA LYS A 228 -3.22 -13.02 -17.32
C LYS A 228 -3.04 -13.29 -18.82
N PRO A 229 -2.31 -14.35 -19.21
CA PRO A 229 -2.08 -14.65 -20.62
C PRO A 229 -3.36 -14.79 -21.44
N GLN A 230 -4.41 -15.37 -20.88
CA GLN A 230 -5.70 -15.51 -21.56
C GLN A 230 -6.32 -14.15 -21.88
N PHE A 231 -6.24 -13.20 -20.94
CA PHE A 231 -6.75 -11.85 -21.13
C PHE A 231 -5.97 -11.11 -22.22
N LEU A 232 -4.65 -11.28 -22.27
CA LEU A 232 -3.81 -10.72 -23.34
C LEU A 232 -4.17 -11.27 -24.71
N ALA A 233 -4.44 -12.56 -24.80
CA ALA A 233 -4.87 -13.21 -26.04
C ALA A 233 -6.20 -12.62 -26.54
N ASP A 234 -7.15 -12.39 -25.63
CA ASP A 234 -8.43 -11.76 -25.96
C ASP A 234 -8.26 -10.30 -26.38
N MET A 235 -7.30 -9.58 -25.78
CA MET A 235 -6.97 -8.21 -26.18
C MET A 235 -6.41 -8.11 -27.59
N GLU A 236 -5.58 -9.06 -28.01
CA GLU A 236 -4.98 -9.09 -29.34
C GLU A 236 -6.05 -9.04 -30.43
N SER A 237 -7.17 -9.73 -30.24
CA SER A 237 -8.27 -9.81 -31.18
C SER A 237 -9.33 -8.72 -30.98
N ASN A 238 -9.20 -7.84 -30.01
CA ASN A 238 -10.18 -6.80 -29.73
C ASN A 238 -10.22 -5.77 -30.87
N PRO A 239 -11.41 -5.44 -31.43
CA PRO A 239 -11.53 -4.50 -32.56
C PRO A 239 -10.92 -3.13 -32.31
N LEU A 240 -10.90 -2.64 -31.08
CA LEU A 240 -10.30 -1.34 -30.71
C LEU A 240 -8.77 -1.35 -30.78
N LEU A 241 -8.14 -2.49 -30.61
CA LEU A 241 -6.69 -2.65 -30.52
C LEU A 241 -6.09 -3.30 -31.78
N ARG A 242 -6.88 -4.09 -32.47
CA ARG A 242 -6.43 -4.96 -33.58
C ARG A 242 -5.68 -4.22 -34.68
N ASP A 243 -6.17 -3.05 -35.08
CA ASP A 243 -5.64 -2.30 -36.23
C ASP A 243 -4.56 -1.28 -35.83
N SER A 244 -4.24 -1.15 -34.55
CA SER A 244 -3.19 -0.25 -34.09
C SER A 244 -1.86 -0.99 -33.89
N VAL A 245 -0.84 -0.59 -34.65
CA VAL A 245 0.51 -1.16 -34.57
C VAL A 245 1.10 -0.90 -33.17
N GLU A 246 0.87 0.26 -32.62
CA GLU A 246 1.40 0.64 -31.30
C GLU A 246 0.75 -0.18 -30.18
N CYS A 247 -0.56 -0.39 -30.24
CA CYS A 247 -1.26 -1.26 -29.27
C CYS A 247 -0.78 -2.70 -29.38
N GLN A 248 -0.61 -3.22 -30.61
CA GLN A 248 -0.11 -4.58 -30.83
C GLN A 248 1.32 -4.75 -30.33
N ARG A 249 2.15 -3.72 -30.42
CA ARG A 249 3.50 -3.73 -29.87
C ARG A 249 3.49 -3.87 -28.36
N LEU A 250 2.62 -3.15 -27.66
CA LEU A 250 2.47 -3.23 -26.21
C LEU A 250 1.96 -4.61 -25.78
N VAL A 251 1.00 -5.17 -26.49
CA VAL A 251 0.50 -6.53 -26.23
C VAL A 251 1.62 -7.57 -26.46
N MET A 252 2.42 -7.40 -27.51
CA MET A 252 3.55 -8.29 -27.80
C MET A 252 4.62 -8.22 -26.70
N GLU A 253 4.93 -7.04 -26.20
CA GLU A 253 5.86 -6.86 -25.07
C GLU A 253 5.37 -7.64 -23.84
N ALA A 254 4.09 -7.55 -23.55
CA ALA A 254 3.48 -8.28 -22.43
C ALA A 254 3.52 -9.80 -22.64
N MET A 255 3.28 -10.26 -23.85
CA MET A 255 3.36 -11.70 -24.17
C MET A 255 4.77 -12.24 -24.06
N LYS A 256 5.78 -11.48 -24.49
CA LYS A 256 7.20 -11.85 -24.32
C LYS A 256 7.57 -12.01 -22.86
N TYR A 257 7.06 -11.15 -21.99
CA TYR A 257 7.29 -11.23 -20.56
C TYR A 257 6.79 -12.56 -19.98
N HIS A 258 5.64 -13.04 -20.46
CA HIS A 258 5.07 -14.34 -20.06
C HIS A 258 5.81 -15.53 -20.67
N LEU A 259 6.18 -15.43 -21.96
CA LEU A 259 6.79 -16.53 -22.69
C LEU A 259 8.26 -16.76 -22.35
N LEU A 260 8.96 -15.73 -21.85
CA LEU A 260 10.38 -15.77 -21.57
C LEU A 260 10.68 -15.45 -20.11
N PRO A 261 10.28 -16.31 -19.16
CA PRO A 261 10.49 -16.05 -17.73
C PRO A 261 11.95 -15.80 -17.36
N GLU A 262 12.89 -16.47 -18.04
CA GLU A 262 14.32 -16.34 -17.81
C GLU A 262 14.88 -14.97 -18.24
N ARG A 263 14.15 -14.24 -19.09
CA ARG A 263 14.54 -12.90 -19.55
C ARG A 263 13.85 -11.78 -18.78
N ARG A 264 12.98 -12.07 -17.85
CA ARG A 264 12.24 -11.06 -17.08
C ARG A 264 13.13 -10.00 -16.44
N PRO A 265 14.31 -10.31 -15.88
CA PRO A 265 15.18 -9.27 -15.34
C PRO A 265 15.61 -8.23 -16.38
N LEU A 266 15.70 -8.61 -17.66
CA LEU A 266 16.06 -7.72 -18.77
C LEU A 266 14.82 -7.03 -19.38
N LEU A 267 13.63 -7.50 -19.09
CA LEU A 267 12.37 -7.00 -19.64
C LEU A 267 11.64 -6.04 -18.68
N GLN A 268 12.32 -5.55 -17.66
CA GLN A 268 11.73 -4.64 -16.68
C GLN A 268 11.45 -3.27 -17.32
N SER A 269 10.28 -2.73 -17.06
CA SER A 269 9.81 -1.43 -17.54
C SER A 269 8.86 -0.83 -16.51
N PRO A 270 8.41 0.43 -16.69
CA PRO A 270 7.36 0.96 -15.81
C PRO A 270 6.08 0.11 -15.80
N ARG A 271 5.83 -0.65 -16.87
CA ARG A 271 4.65 -1.53 -16.99
C ARG A 271 4.80 -2.85 -16.25
N THR A 272 5.98 -3.24 -15.84
CA THR A 272 6.18 -4.44 -15.00
C THR A 272 6.08 -4.15 -13.51
N ARG A 273 5.94 -2.88 -13.13
CA ARG A 273 5.75 -2.46 -11.76
C ARG A 273 4.26 -2.60 -11.38
N PRO A 274 3.91 -3.44 -10.40
CA PRO A 274 2.51 -3.64 -10.06
C PRO A 274 1.93 -2.44 -9.31
N ARG A 275 0.62 -2.24 -9.45
CA ARG A 275 -0.11 -1.30 -8.61
C ARG A 275 -0.19 -1.86 -7.20
N LYS A 276 -0.17 -0.97 -6.21
CA LYS A 276 -0.10 -1.39 -4.81
C LYS A 276 -1.27 -2.28 -4.37
N ALA A 277 -2.46 -2.06 -4.93
CA ALA A 277 -3.66 -2.82 -4.56
C ALA A 277 -3.74 -4.21 -5.21
N THR A 278 -3.01 -4.45 -6.31
CA THR A 278 -3.13 -5.69 -7.08
C THR A 278 -2.24 -6.82 -6.56
N VAL A 279 -1.33 -6.54 -5.65
CA VAL A 279 -0.30 -7.49 -5.19
C VAL A 279 -0.79 -8.46 -4.11
N GLY A 280 -1.98 -8.22 -3.54
CA GLY A 280 -2.44 -8.96 -2.39
C GLY A 280 -1.92 -8.38 -1.08
N ALA A 281 -1.82 -9.22 -0.04
CA ALA A 281 -1.38 -8.80 1.28
C ALA A 281 -0.33 -9.74 1.84
N LEU A 282 0.57 -9.22 2.69
CA LEU A 282 1.45 -10.05 3.50
C LEU A 282 0.75 -10.44 4.79
N PHE A 283 0.97 -11.66 5.22
CA PHE A 283 0.54 -12.16 6.51
C PHE A 283 1.77 -12.56 7.32
N ALA A 284 1.94 -11.96 8.49
CA ALA A 284 2.95 -12.35 9.47
C ALA A 284 2.24 -13.17 10.56
N VAL A 285 2.62 -14.44 10.69
CA VAL A 285 1.91 -15.41 11.52
C VAL A 285 2.81 -15.86 12.66
N GLY A 286 2.37 -15.65 13.89
CA GLY A 286 3.02 -16.15 15.09
C GLY A 286 4.44 -15.63 15.31
N GLY A 287 5.32 -16.51 15.74
CA GLY A 287 6.73 -16.22 16.06
C GLY A 287 7.00 -16.00 17.54
N MET A 288 8.27 -15.84 17.89
CA MET A 288 8.71 -15.58 19.25
C MET A 288 8.64 -14.09 19.54
N ASP A 289 8.06 -13.72 20.67
CA ASP A 289 8.00 -12.35 21.17
C ASP A 289 8.44 -12.28 22.64
N ALA A 290 8.31 -11.11 23.26
CA ALA A 290 8.66 -10.90 24.65
C ALA A 290 7.83 -11.75 25.63
N THR A 291 6.65 -12.24 25.21
CA THR A 291 5.78 -13.09 26.02
C THR A 291 6.00 -14.59 25.77
N LYS A 292 7.06 -14.96 25.06
CA LYS A 292 7.47 -16.34 24.71
C LYS A 292 6.56 -17.05 23.70
N GLY A 293 5.92 -16.32 22.83
CA GLY A 293 5.17 -16.87 21.71
C GLY A 293 3.97 -16.01 21.32
N ALA A 294 4.07 -15.36 20.17
CA ALA A 294 2.97 -14.60 19.59
C ALA A 294 1.94 -15.57 18.99
N THR A 295 0.66 -15.29 19.21
CA THR A 295 -0.45 -16.01 18.57
C THR A 295 -1.15 -15.16 17.51
N SER A 296 -0.82 -13.88 17.41
CA SER A 296 -1.47 -12.97 16.49
C SER A 296 -1.04 -13.19 15.05
N ILE A 297 -1.98 -12.92 14.14
CA ILE A 297 -1.73 -12.84 12.70
C ILE A 297 -1.92 -11.39 12.29
N GLU A 298 -0.88 -10.78 11.71
CA GLU A 298 -0.94 -9.42 11.21
C GLU A 298 -0.94 -9.41 9.68
N GLN A 299 -1.72 -8.50 9.11
CA GLN A 299 -1.84 -8.32 7.67
C GLN A 299 -1.27 -6.97 7.27
N TYR A 300 -0.41 -6.96 6.26
CA TYR A 300 0.17 -5.75 5.68
C TYR A 300 -0.55 -5.38 4.39
N CYS A 301 -1.02 -4.15 4.33
CA CYS A 301 -1.58 -3.54 3.13
C CYS A 301 -0.54 -2.61 2.52
N LEU A 302 -0.04 -2.95 1.32
CA LEU A 302 0.97 -2.14 0.64
C LEU A 302 0.46 -0.73 0.31
N ARG A 303 -0.79 -0.64 -0.14
CA ARG A 303 -1.38 0.63 -0.54
C ARG A 303 -1.49 1.63 0.61
N ARG A 304 -1.84 1.15 1.81
CA ARG A 304 -1.97 1.98 3.01
C ARG A 304 -0.70 2.05 3.83
N ASP A 305 0.29 1.20 3.52
CA ASP A 305 1.51 1.03 4.30
C ASP A 305 1.21 0.86 5.79
N THR A 306 0.34 -0.11 6.11
CA THR A 306 -0.08 -0.38 7.48
C THR A 306 -0.15 -1.87 7.78
N TRP A 307 0.23 -2.24 8.99
CA TRP A 307 0.01 -3.56 9.57
C TRP A 307 -1.21 -3.52 10.48
N ARG A 308 -2.01 -4.55 10.42
CA ARG A 308 -3.22 -4.68 11.23
C ARG A 308 -3.36 -6.12 11.72
N GLN A 309 -3.67 -6.30 13.01
CA GLN A 309 -4.02 -7.63 13.52
C GLN A 309 -5.37 -8.04 12.95
N VAL A 310 -5.43 -9.20 12.31
CA VAL A 310 -6.65 -9.68 11.63
C VAL A 310 -7.19 -10.97 12.22
N ALA A 311 -6.35 -11.73 12.91
CA ALA A 311 -6.76 -13.01 13.48
C ALA A 311 -5.78 -13.44 14.58
N VAL A 312 -6.09 -14.56 15.21
CA VAL A 312 -5.21 -15.24 16.15
C VAL A 312 -5.10 -16.71 15.76
N MET A 313 -3.97 -17.32 16.05
CA MET A 313 -3.78 -18.77 15.89
C MET A 313 -4.62 -19.51 16.92
N SER A 314 -5.00 -20.74 16.59
CA SER A 314 -5.76 -21.63 17.49
C SER A 314 -4.99 -22.01 18.76
N GLY A 315 -3.66 -21.90 18.72
CA GLY A 315 -2.79 -22.18 19.85
C GLY A 315 -1.37 -21.69 19.56
N ARG A 316 -0.53 -21.71 20.58
CA ARG A 316 0.87 -21.30 20.45
C ARG A 316 1.64 -22.32 19.62
N ARG A 317 2.31 -21.83 18.58
CA ARG A 317 3.27 -22.60 17.78
C ARG A 317 4.52 -21.76 17.53
N LEU A 318 5.67 -22.38 17.74
CA LEU A 318 6.98 -21.80 17.45
C LEU A 318 7.69 -22.66 16.42
N GLN A 319 8.52 -22.05 15.60
CA GLN A 319 9.35 -22.71 14.59
C GLN A 319 8.55 -23.65 13.69
N PHE A 320 7.36 -23.21 13.29
CA PHE A 320 6.51 -23.92 12.34
C PHE A 320 6.83 -23.47 10.92
N GLY A 321 6.35 -24.23 9.94
CA GLY A 321 6.39 -23.83 8.53
C GLY A 321 5.04 -23.33 8.07
N ILE A 322 5.04 -22.50 7.03
CA ILE A 322 3.82 -21.97 6.44
C ILE A 322 3.91 -22.00 4.92
N ALA A 323 2.78 -22.26 4.27
CA ALA A 323 2.65 -22.14 2.83
C ALA A 323 1.25 -21.70 2.46
N VAL A 324 1.13 -21.16 1.26
CA VAL A 324 -0.16 -20.78 0.67
C VAL A 324 -0.53 -21.79 -0.40
N LEU A 325 -1.73 -22.34 -0.29
CA LEU A 325 -2.29 -23.24 -1.29
C LEU A 325 -3.77 -22.88 -1.45
N GLU A 326 -4.18 -22.55 -2.69
CA GLU A 326 -5.56 -22.14 -3.00
C GLU A 326 -6.04 -20.97 -2.13
N ASP A 327 -5.20 -19.94 -1.97
CA ASP A 327 -5.45 -18.73 -1.17
C ASP A 327 -5.74 -19.01 0.32
N ARG A 328 -5.27 -20.14 0.83
CA ARG A 328 -5.36 -20.50 2.24
C ARG A 328 -3.97 -20.67 2.84
N LEU A 329 -3.85 -20.36 4.13
CA LEU A 329 -2.61 -20.49 4.87
C LEU A 329 -2.57 -21.87 5.55
N TYR A 330 -1.53 -22.65 5.24
CA TYR A 330 -1.27 -23.94 5.90
C TYR A 330 -0.15 -23.77 6.90
N VAL A 331 -0.47 -23.99 8.16
CA VAL A 331 0.48 -23.94 9.29
C VAL A 331 0.90 -25.36 9.60
N VAL A 332 2.19 -25.67 9.48
CA VAL A 332 2.72 -27.03 9.47
C VAL A 332 3.74 -27.21 10.58
N GLY A 333 3.51 -28.18 11.44
CA GLY A 333 4.44 -28.58 12.48
C GLY A 333 4.76 -27.49 13.49
N GLY A 334 6.02 -27.39 13.88
CA GLY A 334 6.48 -26.50 14.91
C GLY A 334 6.51 -27.15 16.30
N ARG A 335 6.52 -26.32 17.33
CA ARG A 335 6.46 -26.80 18.73
C ARG A 335 5.55 -25.89 19.54
N ASP A 336 4.89 -26.47 20.54
CA ASP A 336 4.00 -25.73 21.44
C ASP A 336 4.69 -25.25 22.73
N GLY A 337 6.01 -25.31 22.78
CA GLY A 337 6.85 -24.98 23.91
C GLY A 337 7.51 -26.22 24.51
N LEU A 338 6.80 -27.33 24.66
CA LEU A 338 7.29 -28.58 25.25
C LEU A 338 7.44 -29.70 24.23
N LYS A 339 6.52 -29.78 23.28
CA LYS A 339 6.46 -30.86 22.29
C LYS A 339 6.69 -30.34 20.89
N THR A 340 7.41 -31.14 20.12
CA THR A 340 7.47 -30.98 18.66
C THR A 340 6.18 -31.53 18.05
N LEU A 341 5.60 -30.83 17.09
CA LEU A 341 4.29 -31.12 16.52
C LEU A 341 4.42 -31.74 15.12
N ASN A 342 3.48 -32.64 14.80
CA ASN A 342 3.26 -33.11 13.43
C ASN A 342 1.95 -32.58 12.85
N THR A 343 1.20 -31.78 13.60
CA THR A 343 -0.13 -31.30 13.25
C THR A 343 -0.07 -30.20 12.20
N VAL A 344 -1.11 -30.13 11.39
CA VAL A 344 -1.27 -29.17 10.30
C VAL A 344 -2.65 -28.53 10.42
N GLU A 345 -2.69 -27.21 10.33
CA GLU A 345 -3.93 -26.43 10.34
C GLU A 345 -4.00 -25.54 9.12
N CYS A 346 -5.22 -25.30 8.65
CA CYS A 346 -5.49 -24.46 7.50
C CYS A 346 -6.32 -23.25 7.93
N TYR A 347 -5.86 -22.07 7.59
CA TYR A 347 -6.58 -20.82 7.84
C TYR A 347 -7.10 -20.24 6.53
N ASN A 348 -8.40 -19.93 6.50
CA ASN A 348 -9.04 -19.23 5.38
C ASN A 348 -9.17 -17.74 5.71
N PRO A 349 -8.39 -16.84 5.07
CA PRO A 349 -8.45 -15.41 5.38
C PRO A 349 -9.79 -14.75 5.07
N ARG A 350 -10.58 -15.30 4.14
CA ARG A 350 -11.88 -14.74 3.76
C ARG A 350 -12.96 -15.03 4.79
N SER A 351 -13.07 -16.30 5.21
CA SER A 351 -14.04 -16.72 6.24
C SER A 351 -13.52 -16.53 7.65
N LYS A 352 -12.22 -16.25 7.81
CA LYS A 352 -11.51 -16.12 9.11
C LYS A 352 -11.69 -17.37 9.99
N SER A 353 -11.68 -18.55 9.37
CA SER A 353 -11.89 -19.82 10.05
C SER A 353 -10.67 -20.74 9.93
N TRP A 354 -10.44 -21.52 10.98
CA TRP A 354 -9.42 -22.55 11.02
C TRP A 354 -10.03 -23.94 10.81
N SER A 355 -9.32 -24.81 10.11
CA SER A 355 -9.67 -26.23 9.98
C SER A 355 -8.45 -27.09 10.22
N VAL A 356 -8.68 -28.27 10.82
CA VAL A 356 -7.63 -29.26 11.08
C VAL A 356 -7.41 -30.09 9.82
N MET A 357 -6.14 -30.27 9.46
CA MET A 357 -5.74 -31.05 8.31
C MET A 357 -5.05 -32.35 8.76
N PRO A 358 -4.92 -33.35 7.88
CA PRO A 358 -4.17 -34.59 8.22
C PRO A 358 -2.72 -34.27 8.63
N PRO A 359 -2.23 -34.90 9.72
CA PRO A 359 -0.90 -34.61 10.23
C PRO A 359 0.20 -35.25 9.38
N MET A 360 1.42 -34.69 9.49
CA MET A 360 2.62 -35.29 8.91
C MET A 360 2.95 -36.63 9.61
N SER A 361 3.73 -37.43 8.92
CA SER A 361 4.26 -38.70 9.50
C SER A 361 5.33 -38.44 10.57
N THR A 362 6.00 -37.30 10.50
CA THR A 362 7.11 -36.92 11.38
C THR A 362 6.80 -35.64 12.13
N HIS A 363 7.12 -35.59 13.41
CA HIS A 363 7.10 -34.32 14.18
C HIS A 363 8.28 -33.47 13.76
N ARG A 364 8.03 -32.18 13.43
CA ARG A 364 9.05 -31.29 12.89
C ARG A 364 8.88 -29.87 13.42
N HIS A 365 9.92 -29.31 14.05
CA HIS A 365 10.04 -27.90 14.26
C HIS A 365 11.31 -27.39 13.56
N GLY A 366 11.36 -26.10 13.25
CA GLY A 366 12.47 -25.56 12.48
C GLY A 366 12.49 -26.06 11.03
N LEU A 367 11.37 -26.55 10.53
CA LEU A 367 11.25 -27.02 9.15
C LEU A 367 11.03 -25.85 8.20
N GLY A 368 11.30 -26.09 6.92
CA GLY A 368 10.87 -25.20 5.85
C GLY A 368 9.72 -25.81 5.06
N VAL A 369 8.80 -24.99 4.60
CA VAL A 369 7.63 -25.45 3.82
C VAL A 369 7.51 -24.61 2.56
N ALA A 370 7.23 -25.27 1.45
CA ALA A 370 6.96 -24.59 0.18
C ALA A 370 6.03 -25.43 -0.69
N VAL A 371 5.33 -24.76 -1.62
CA VAL A 371 4.47 -25.43 -2.61
C VAL A 371 5.21 -25.47 -3.94
N LEU A 372 5.30 -26.65 -4.53
CA LEU A 372 5.95 -26.90 -5.81
C LEU A 372 5.03 -27.73 -6.71
N GLU A 373 4.56 -27.11 -7.80
CA GLU A 373 3.72 -27.75 -8.82
C GLU A 373 2.43 -28.39 -8.26
N GLY A 374 1.86 -27.78 -7.23
CA GLY A 374 0.63 -28.22 -6.56
C GLY A 374 0.84 -28.81 -5.18
N PRO A 375 1.67 -29.84 -4.99
CA PRO A 375 1.98 -30.39 -3.67
C PRO A 375 2.77 -29.45 -2.77
N MET A 376 2.57 -29.61 -1.47
CA MET A 376 3.30 -28.88 -0.43
C MET A 376 4.39 -29.80 0.15
N TYR A 377 5.59 -29.27 0.34
CA TYR A 377 6.74 -30.00 0.87
C TYR A 377 7.13 -29.49 2.24
N ALA A 378 7.27 -30.40 3.20
CA ALA A 378 7.82 -30.15 4.52
C ALA A 378 9.26 -30.69 4.56
N VAL A 379 10.22 -29.80 4.73
CA VAL A 379 11.64 -30.06 4.52
C VAL A 379 12.41 -29.95 5.82
N GLY A 380 13.06 -31.02 6.23
CA GLY A 380 13.99 -31.03 7.35
C GLY A 380 13.35 -30.72 8.69
N GLY A 381 14.06 -29.96 9.51
CA GLY A 381 13.67 -29.59 10.85
C GLY A 381 14.33 -30.45 11.92
N HIS A 382 13.71 -30.53 13.09
CA HIS A 382 14.14 -31.29 14.25
C HIS A 382 12.92 -31.96 14.87
N ASP A 383 13.02 -33.23 15.24
CA ASP A 383 11.88 -34.01 15.75
C ASP A 383 11.78 -34.04 17.29
N GLY A 384 12.67 -33.31 17.96
CA GLY A 384 12.81 -33.33 19.42
C GLY A 384 13.99 -34.19 19.89
N TRP A 385 14.54 -35.03 19.01
CA TRP A 385 15.67 -35.93 19.29
C TRP A 385 16.85 -35.70 18.35
N SER A 386 16.58 -35.56 17.07
CA SER A 386 17.61 -35.45 16.05
C SER A 386 17.24 -34.42 14.97
N TYR A 387 18.26 -33.90 14.33
CA TYR A 387 18.13 -33.07 13.14
C TYR A 387 17.72 -33.96 11.96
N LEU A 388 16.81 -33.43 11.11
CA LEU A 388 16.16 -34.20 10.06
C LEU A 388 16.68 -33.85 8.69
N SER A 389 16.98 -34.85 7.88
CA SER A 389 17.23 -34.75 6.45
C SER A 389 16.02 -35.17 5.62
N THR A 390 15.00 -35.75 6.26
CA THR A 390 13.81 -36.28 5.58
C THR A 390 12.90 -35.15 5.10
N VAL A 391 12.16 -35.48 4.04
CA VAL A 391 11.24 -34.55 3.37
C VAL A 391 9.92 -35.27 3.13
N GLU A 392 8.82 -34.63 3.48
CA GLU A 392 7.47 -35.13 3.24
C GLU A 392 6.72 -34.26 2.28
N ARG A 393 5.84 -34.85 1.50
CA ARG A 393 5.04 -34.19 0.47
C ARG A 393 3.56 -34.38 0.77
N TRP A 394 2.83 -33.28 0.79
CA TRP A 394 1.37 -33.25 0.89
C TRP A 394 0.75 -33.20 -0.50
N ASP A 395 -0.07 -34.22 -0.80
CA ASP A 395 -0.90 -34.26 -2.00
C ASP A 395 -2.29 -33.68 -1.67
N PRO A 396 -2.68 -32.51 -2.22
CA PRO A 396 -3.97 -31.91 -1.89
C PRO A 396 -5.17 -32.73 -2.37
N GLN A 397 -5.02 -33.54 -3.40
CA GLN A 397 -6.09 -34.39 -3.91
C GLN A 397 -6.27 -35.67 -3.09
N ALA A 398 -5.17 -36.36 -2.84
CA ALA A 398 -5.18 -37.59 -2.02
C ALA A 398 -5.32 -37.29 -0.53
N ARG A 399 -5.06 -36.07 -0.09
CA ARG A 399 -5.08 -35.61 1.31
C ARG A 399 -4.19 -36.50 2.20
N GLN A 400 -2.99 -36.77 1.71
CA GLN A 400 -2.01 -37.62 2.38
C GLN A 400 -0.61 -37.01 2.31
N TRP A 401 0.17 -37.25 3.36
CA TRP A 401 1.61 -37.03 3.39
C TRP A 401 2.36 -38.27 2.98
N SER A 402 3.39 -38.14 2.18
CA SER A 402 4.28 -39.23 1.79
C SER A 402 5.72 -38.73 1.75
N PHE A 403 6.66 -39.62 2.08
CA PHE A 403 8.08 -39.30 2.02
C PHE A 403 8.55 -39.23 0.57
N VAL A 404 9.44 -38.29 0.31
CA VAL A 404 10.22 -38.19 -0.92
C VAL A 404 11.70 -38.36 -0.57
N ALA A 405 12.61 -38.21 -1.54
CA ALA A 405 14.04 -38.37 -1.27
C ALA A 405 14.54 -37.45 -0.17
N SER A 406 15.40 -37.97 0.70
CA SER A 406 16.02 -37.20 1.78
C SER A 406 17.14 -36.30 1.25
N MET A 407 17.35 -35.16 1.91
CA MET A 407 18.51 -34.32 1.66
C MET A 407 19.82 -35.02 2.04
N ALA A 408 20.93 -34.57 1.51
CA ALA A 408 22.26 -35.05 1.88
C ALA A 408 22.65 -34.66 3.31
N THR A 409 22.13 -33.54 3.79
CA THR A 409 22.46 -32.97 5.10
C THR A 409 21.19 -32.72 5.92
N PRO A 410 21.16 -33.10 7.21
CA PRO A 410 20.08 -32.68 8.11
C PRO A 410 20.09 -31.18 8.29
N ARG A 411 18.91 -30.55 8.26
CA ARG A 411 18.80 -29.08 8.33
C ARG A 411 17.62 -28.69 9.18
N SER A 412 17.88 -28.02 10.29
CA SER A 412 16.88 -27.32 11.08
C SER A 412 17.06 -25.81 10.91
N THR A 413 16.02 -25.03 11.07
CA THR A 413 15.98 -23.57 10.78
C THR A 413 16.44 -23.27 9.34
N VAL A 414 16.06 -24.14 8.44
CA VAL A 414 16.40 -24.11 7.03
C VAL A 414 15.50 -23.14 6.27
N GLY A 415 16.06 -22.41 5.32
CA GLY A 415 15.29 -21.62 4.37
C GLY A 415 14.90 -22.48 3.18
N VAL A 416 13.62 -22.45 2.81
CA VAL A 416 13.09 -23.22 1.69
C VAL A 416 12.35 -22.30 0.73
N ALA A 417 12.64 -22.44 -0.56
CA ALA A 417 11.99 -21.68 -1.61
C ALA A 417 11.91 -22.48 -2.90
N VAL A 418 11.00 -22.08 -3.78
CA VAL A 418 10.81 -22.68 -5.10
C VAL A 418 11.34 -21.74 -6.16
N LEU A 419 12.18 -22.24 -7.06
CA LEU A 419 12.74 -21.49 -8.16
C LEU A 419 12.88 -22.40 -9.38
N ASN A 420 12.36 -21.97 -10.53
CA ASN A 420 12.44 -22.72 -11.79
C ASN A 420 11.97 -24.17 -11.67
N SER A 421 10.82 -24.37 -11.03
CA SER A 421 10.21 -25.71 -10.81
C SER A 421 11.09 -26.66 -10.00
N LYS A 422 11.95 -26.12 -9.13
CA LYS A 422 12.80 -26.89 -8.21
C LYS A 422 12.69 -26.31 -6.80
N LEU A 423 12.92 -27.18 -5.82
CA LEU A 423 12.87 -26.84 -4.41
C LEU A 423 14.29 -26.65 -3.89
N TYR A 424 14.57 -25.53 -3.23
CA TYR A 424 15.88 -25.21 -2.68
C TYR A 424 15.82 -25.21 -1.17
N ALA A 425 16.76 -25.95 -0.56
CA ALA A 425 17.01 -25.96 0.88
C ALA A 425 18.30 -25.19 1.15
N VAL A 426 18.21 -24.09 1.86
CA VAL A 426 19.28 -23.11 2.03
C VAL A 426 19.69 -23.03 3.48
N GLY A 427 20.96 -23.31 3.78
CA GLY A 427 21.53 -23.18 5.11
C GLY A 427 20.85 -24.03 6.17
N GLY A 428 20.60 -23.43 7.32
CA GLY A 428 20.07 -24.10 8.49
C GLY A 428 21.17 -24.55 9.44
N ARG A 429 20.83 -25.52 10.32
CA ARG A 429 21.75 -26.13 11.31
C ARG A 429 21.68 -27.64 11.21
N ASP A 430 22.84 -28.29 11.37
CA ASP A 430 22.95 -29.77 11.32
C ASP A 430 23.21 -30.42 12.69
N GLY A 431 23.24 -29.61 13.75
CA GLY A 431 23.56 -30.06 15.11
C GLY A 431 25.00 -29.74 15.51
N SER A 432 25.91 -29.55 14.55
CA SER A 432 27.31 -29.21 14.80
C SER A 432 27.58 -27.73 14.55
N SER A 433 27.00 -27.21 13.49
CA SER A 433 27.21 -25.80 13.08
C SER A 433 26.05 -25.30 12.24
N CYS A 434 26.01 -23.99 12.03
CA CYS A 434 25.20 -23.41 10.98
C CYS A 434 25.82 -23.75 9.62
N LEU A 435 24.97 -23.84 8.61
CA LEU A 435 25.36 -24.32 7.28
C LEU A 435 25.40 -23.18 6.27
N LYS A 436 26.39 -23.24 5.39
CA LYS A 436 26.44 -22.42 4.18
C LYS A 436 26.04 -23.19 2.94
N SER A 437 25.86 -24.51 3.07
CA SER A 437 25.52 -25.39 1.95
C SER A 437 24.07 -25.20 1.50
N VAL A 438 23.85 -25.50 0.23
CA VAL A 438 22.54 -25.36 -0.43
C VAL A 438 22.31 -26.61 -1.27
N GLU A 439 21.10 -27.14 -1.21
CA GLU A 439 20.66 -28.31 -1.99
C GLU A 439 19.43 -27.98 -2.81
N CYS A 440 19.29 -28.61 -3.94
CA CYS A 440 18.20 -28.42 -4.89
C CYS A 440 17.51 -29.74 -5.19
N PHE A 441 16.19 -29.78 -5.08
CA PHE A 441 15.35 -30.95 -5.32
C PHE A 441 14.61 -30.83 -6.64
N ASP A 442 14.71 -31.85 -7.48
CA ASP A 442 13.93 -31.99 -8.71
C ASP A 442 12.79 -33.00 -8.46
N PRO A 443 11.51 -32.57 -8.51
CA PRO A 443 10.39 -33.47 -8.22
C PRO A 443 10.19 -34.56 -9.29
N HIS A 444 10.66 -34.31 -10.51
CA HIS A 444 10.50 -35.27 -11.61
C HIS A 444 11.48 -36.46 -11.50
N THR A 445 12.68 -36.23 -11.00
CA THR A 445 13.69 -37.25 -10.79
C THR A 445 13.73 -37.76 -9.35
N ASN A 446 13.04 -37.09 -8.43
CA ASN A 446 13.06 -37.38 -7.00
C ASN A 446 14.50 -37.41 -6.43
N LYS A 447 15.33 -36.44 -6.83
CA LYS A 447 16.74 -36.38 -6.41
C LYS A 447 17.09 -34.98 -5.91
N TRP A 448 17.92 -34.96 -4.84
CA TRP A 448 18.59 -33.78 -4.35
C TRP A 448 19.99 -33.68 -4.97
N SER A 449 20.41 -32.50 -5.35
CA SER A 449 21.76 -32.20 -5.85
C SER A 449 22.32 -30.99 -5.14
N SER A 450 23.65 -30.96 -4.96
CA SER A 450 24.35 -29.83 -4.36
C SER A 450 24.38 -28.63 -5.29
N CYS A 451 24.20 -27.45 -4.70
CA CYS A 451 24.42 -26.18 -5.35
C CYS A 451 25.67 -25.52 -4.74
N ALA A 452 26.13 -24.42 -5.34
CA ALA A 452 27.21 -23.62 -4.76
C ALA A 452 26.84 -23.16 -3.35
N PRO A 453 27.78 -23.20 -2.39
CA PRO A 453 27.51 -22.72 -1.04
C PRO A 453 27.44 -21.20 -0.99
N MET A 454 26.68 -20.69 0.00
CA MET A 454 26.67 -19.26 0.31
C MET A 454 28.05 -18.79 0.81
N SER A 455 28.25 -17.47 0.82
CA SER A 455 29.46 -16.86 1.36
C SER A 455 29.58 -17.02 2.88
N LYS A 456 28.45 -17.18 3.58
CA LYS A 456 28.35 -17.25 5.03
C LYS A 456 27.50 -18.42 5.46
N ARG A 457 27.77 -18.94 6.67
CA ARG A 457 26.92 -19.89 7.35
C ARG A 457 25.69 -19.16 7.90
N ARG A 458 24.49 -19.71 7.68
CA ARG A 458 23.24 -19.06 8.05
C ARG A 458 22.24 -20.07 8.59
N GLY A 459 22.02 -20.05 9.88
CA GLY A 459 20.84 -20.65 10.51
C GLY A 459 19.78 -19.56 10.65
N GLY A 460 18.49 -19.92 10.67
CA GLY A 460 17.42 -18.94 10.78
C GLY A 460 17.39 -17.95 9.63
N VAL A 461 17.78 -18.38 8.45
CA VAL A 461 17.87 -17.56 7.24
C VAL A 461 16.48 -17.36 6.63
N GLY A 462 16.21 -16.15 6.19
CA GLY A 462 15.06 -15.84 5.36
C GLY A 462 15.39 -16.02 3.89
N VAL A 463 14.51 -16.68 3.14
CA VAL A 463 14.70 -16.88 1.70
C VAL A 463 13.46 -16.49 0.93
N ALA A 464 13.68 -15.95 -0.26
CA ALA A 464 12.63 -15.62 -1.21
C ALA A 464 13.22 -15.58 -2.61
N THR A 465 12.36 -15.55 -3.62
CA THR A 465 12.77 -15.52 -5.02
C THR A 465 12.20 -14.30 -5.72
N TRP A 466 12.93 -13.82 -6.71
CA TRP A 466 12.50 -12.76 -7.60
C TRP A 466 13.07 -13.00 -9.00
N ASN A 467 12.18 -13.16 -9.97
CA ASN A 467 12.52 -13.23 -11.41
C ASN A 467 13.72 -14.12 -11.74
N GLY A 468 13.74 -15.33 -11.20
CA GLY A 468 14.78 -16.31 -11.50
C GLY A 468 16.00 -16.25 -10.58
N PHE A 469 15.97 -15.41 -9.54
CA PHE A 469 17.03 -15.34 -8.53
C PHE A 469 16.49 -15.77 -7.15
N LEU A 470 17.37 -16.41 -6.38
CA LEU A 470 17.11 -16.80 -4.99
C LEU A 470 17.91 -15.89 -4.06
N TYR A 471 17.24 -15.35 -3.04
CA TYR A 471 17.86 -14.47 -2.05
C TYR A 471 17.91 -15.14 -0.69
N ALA A 472 19.10 -15.09 -0.07
CA ALA A 472 19.31 -15.50 1.32
C ALA A 472 19.55 -14.24 2.16
N ILE A 473 18.72 -14.03 3.18
CA ILE A 473 18.62 -12.79 3.90
C ILE A 473 18.79 -13.04 5.40
N GLY A 474 19.77 -12.38 6.01
CA GLY A 474 19.98 -12.41 7.45
C GLY A 474 20.40 -13.77 8.00
N GLY A 475 19.86 -14.10 9.17
CA GLY A 475 20.20 -15.32 9.88
C GLY A 475 21.32 -15.14 10.89
N HIS A 476 21.89 -16.23 11.34
CA HIS A 476 22.99 -16.23 12.33
C HIS A 476 24.02 -17.32 12.02
N ASP A 477 25.21 -17.12 12.53
CA ASP A 477 26.30 -18.11 12.54
C ASP A 477 26.72 -18.33 14.00
N ALA A 478 26.09 -19.30 14.66
CA ALA A 478 26.44 -19.68 16.03
C ALA A 478 27.13 -21.04 16.01
N PRO A 479 28.42 -21.13 16.36
CA PRO A 479 29.08 -22.40 16.59
C PRO A 479 28.43 -23.12 17.78
N ALA A 480 28.31 -24.45 17.70
CA ALA A 480 27.71 -25.26 18.77
C ALA A 480 28.41 -25.09 20.12
N SER A 481 29.69 -24.68 20.15
CA SER A 481 30.52 -24.50 21.33
C SER A 481 30.59 -23.07 21.86
N SER A 482 29.94 -22.09 21.23
CA SER A 482 30.02 -20.68 21.60
C SER A 482 28.66 -20.12 21.99
N LEU A 483 28.62 -19.35 23.10
CA LEU A 483 27.45 -18.60 23.53
C LEU A 483 27.25 -17.31 22.73
N ALA A 484 28.24 -16.91 21.92
CA ALA A 484 28.17 -15.70 21.10
C ALA A 484 27.62 -16.04 19.71
N SER A 485 26.35 -15.75 19.46
CA SER A 485 25.76 -15.83 18.12
C SER A 485 26.19 -14.60 17.31
N ARG A 486 26.61 -14.83 16.09
CA ARG A 486 26.91 -13.79 15.11
C ARG A 486 25.67 -13.59 14.25
N LEU A 487 24.96 -12.51 14.50
CA LEU A 487 23.78 -12.16 13.72
C LEU A 487 24.19 -11.47 12.43
N SER A 488 23.41 -11.66 11.39
CA SER A 488 23.75 -11.19 10.06
C SER A 488 22.75 -10.16 9.51
N ASP A 489 23.29 -9.07 8.96
CA ASP A 489 22.56 -8.13 8.10
C ASP A 489 22.80 -8.42 6.61
N CYS A 490 23.65 -9.38 6.31
CA CYS A 490 24.10 -9.69 4.96
C CYS A 490 22.99 -10.32 4.12
N VAL A 491 22.98 -9.96 2.84
CA VAL A 491 22.06 -10.47 1.84
C VAL A 491 22.86 -10.97 0.64
N GLU A 492 22.53 -12.16 0.15
CA GLU A 492 23.15 -12.77 -1.02
C GLU A 492 22.10 -13.19 -2.04
N ARG A 493 22.47 -13.17 -3.28
CA ARG A 493 21.63 -13.58 -4.41
C ARG A 493 22.26 -14.74 -5.15
N TYR A 494 21.49 -15.78 -5.40
CA TYR A 494 21.88 -16.96 -6.16
C TYR A 494 21.29 -16.92 -7.57
N ASP A 495 22.17 -17.12 -8.58
CA ASP A 495 21.77 -17.31 -9.97
C ASP A 495 21.95 -18.80 -10.35
N PRO A 496 20.85 -19.53 -10.60
CA PRO A 496 20.94 -20.95 -10.94
C PRO A 496 21.60 -21.23 -12.29
N LYS A 497 21.63 -20.24 -13.21
CA LYS A 497 22.28 -20.40 -14.52
C LYS A 497 23.79 -20.47 -14.39
N THR A 498 24.37 -19.67 -13.50
CA THR A 498 25.82 -19.61 -13.29
C THR A 498 26.26 -20.40 -12.07
N ASP A 499 25.32 -20.91 -11.26
CA ASP A 499 25.58 -21.57 -9.97
C ASP A 499 26.47 -20.70 -9.07
N MET A 500 26.17 -19.41 -8.95
CA MET A 500 26.98 -18.46 -8.18
C MET A 500 26.12 -17.62 -7.23
N TRP A 501 26.69 -17.37 -6.05
CA TRP A 501 26.15 -16.42 -5.07
C TRP A 501 26.87 -15.10 -5.19
N THR A 502 26.12 -14.01 -5.14
CA THR A 502 26.64 -12.63 -5.18
C THR A 502 26.09 -11.86 -3.99
N VAL A 503 26.97 -11.22 -3.23
CA VAL A 503 26.56 -10.35 -2.12
C VAL A 503 25.93 -9.09 -2.69
N VAL A 504 24.78 -8.71 -2.15
CA VAL A 504 24.04 -7.50 -2.52
C VAL A 504 23.92 -6.58 -1.30
N ALA A 505 23.19 -5.46 -1.42
CA ALA A 505 23.10 -4.49 -0.35
C ALA A 505 22.57 -5.12 0.95
N PRO A 506 23.24 -4.88 2.09
CA PRO A 506 22.82 -5.41 3.37
C PRO A 506 21.57 -4.69 3.91
N MET A 507 20.84 -5.36 4.81
CA MET A 507 19.77 -4.73 5.57
C MET A 507 20.33 -3.65 6.50
N SER A 508 19.45 -2.78 7.00
CA SER A 508 19.83 -1.74 7.98
C SER A 508 20.18 -2.33 9.35
N LEU A 509 19.70 -3.52 9.66
CA LEU A 509 19.89 -4.21 10.94
C LEU A 509 20.23 -5.68 10.70
N SER A 510 20.98 -6.27 11.64
CA SER A 510 21.11 -7.72 11.71
C SER A 510 19.78 -8.34 12.15
N ARG A 511 19.33 -9.37 11.45
CA ARG A 511 18.04 -10.04 11.72
C ARG A 511 18.22 -11.54 11.67
N ASP A 512 18.12 -12.17 12.84
CA ASP A 512 18.03 -13.61 12.94
C ASP A 512 16.55 -14.03 12.96
N ALA A 513 16.26 -15.18 12.39
CA ALA A 513 14.89 -15.70 12.28
C ALA A 513 13.95 -14.65 11.64
N VAL A 514 14.44 -14.01 10.60
CA VAL A 514 13.70 -13.00 9.85
C VAL A 514 12.67 -13.69 8.95
N GLY A 515 11.45 -13.13 8.92
CA GLY A 515 10.45 -13.54 7.94
C GLY A 515 10.68 -12.80 6.62
N VAL A 516 10.72 -13.53 5.53
CA VAL A 516 10.96 -12.95 4.19
C VAL A 516 9.90 -13.43 3.22
N CYS A 517 9.38 -12.51 2.42
CA CYS A 517 8.41 -12.82 1.38
C CYS A 517 8.45 -11.78 0.27
N LEU A 518 8.24 -12.23 -0.95
CA LEU A 518 8.02 -11.35 -2.10
C LEU A 518 6.59 -10.81 -2.06
N LEU A 519 6.44 -9.49 -2.20
CA LEU A 519 5.15 -8.86 -2.41
C LEU A 519 5.30 -7.87 -3.57
N GLY A 520 4.58 -8.11 -4.65
CA GLY A 520 4.74 -7.33 -5.87
C GLY A 520 6.12 -7.54 -6.49
N ASP A 521 6.90 -6.47 -6.56
CA ASP A 521 8.26 -6.48 -7.13
C ASP A 521 9.37 -6.28 -6.08
N ARG A 522 9.04 -6.38 -4.79
CA ARG A 522 9.99 -6.18 -3.68
C ARG A 522 9.99 -7.33 -2.69
N LEU A 523 11.15 -7.55 -2.07
CA LEU A 523 11.31 -8.51 -1.00
C LEU A 523 11.18 -7.80 0.34
N TYR A 524 10.37 -8.38 1.25
CA TYR A 524 10.12 -7.81 2.57
C TYR A 524 10.81 -8.64 3.63
N ALA A 525 11.66 -8.00 4.43
CA ALA A 525 12.28 -8.58 5.61
C ALA A 525 11.51 -8.11 6.83
N VAL A 526 10.83 -9.02 7.51
CA VAL A 526 9.84 -8.75 8.55
C VAL A 526 10.35 -9.22 9.89
N GLY A 527 10.50 -8.30 10.84
CA GLY A 527 10.88 -8.61 12.20
C GLY A 527 12.26 -9.24 12.33
N GLY A 528 12.34 -10.28 13.14
CA GLY A 528 13.58 -10.96 13.48
C GLY A 528 14.11 -10.57 14.86
N TYR A 529 15.31 -11.04 15.18
CA TYR A 529 16.00 -10.80 16.46
C TYR A 529 17.36 -10.17 16.16
N ASP A 530 17.66 -9.05 16.82
CA ASP A 530 18.91 -8.30 16.58
C ASP A 530 20.02 -8.60 17.61
N GLY A 531 19.78 -9.53 18.51
CA GLY A 531 20.67 -9.85 19.63
C GLY A 531 20.20 -9.29 20.97
N GLN A 532 19.26 -8.36 20.96
CA GLN A 532 18.74 -7.72 22.17
C GLN A 532 17.21 -7.73 22.24
N VAL A 533 16.54 -7.39 21.14
CA VAL A 533 15.08 -7.25 21.10
C VAL A 533 14.48 -8.01 19.93
N TYR A 534 13.23 -8.41 20.09
CA TYR A 534 12.40 -8.90 18.99
C TYR A 534 11.92 -7.70 18.18
N LEU A 535 12.31 -7.65 16.92
CA LEU A 535 12.12 -6.48 16.08
C LEU A 535 10.67 -6.38 15.59
N ASN A 536 10.14 -5.18 15.61
CA ASN A 536 8.88 -4.85 14.93
C ASN A 536 9.14 -4.16 13.58
N THR A 537 10.37 -3.81 13.27
CA THR A 537 10.74 -3.11 12.05
C THR A 537 10.65 -4.02 10.84
N VAL A 538 10.29 -3.42 9.70
CA VAL A 538 10.14 -4.10 8.42
C VAL A 538 10.86 -3.29 7.36
N GLU A 539 11.63 -3.96 6.51
CA GLU A 539 12.36 -3.35 5.39
C GLU A 539 11.93 -4.00 4.08
N ALA A 540 11.89 -3.19 3.03
CA ALA A 540 11.60 -3.66 1.68
C ALA A 540 12.84 -3.48 0.80
N TYR A 541 13.19 -4.52 0.07
CA TYR A 541 14.30 -4.54 -0.88
C TYR A 541 13.81 -4.45 -2.31
N ASP A 542 14.34 -3.49 -3.06
CA ASP A 542 14.11 -3.36 -4.49
C ASP A 542 15.28 -4.01 -5.25
N PRO A 543 15.08 -5.18 -5.91
CA PRO A 543 16.15 -5.84 -6.63
C PRO A 543 16.71 -5.05 -7.80
N GLN A 544 15.95 -4.13 -8.38
CA GLN A 544 16.39 -3.31 -9.50
C GLN A 544 17.36 -2.22 -9.07
N THR A 545 17.08 -1.56 -7.95
CA THR A 545 17.92 -0.46 -7.44
C THR A 545 18.97 -0.94 -6.44
N ASN A 546 18.86 -2.18 -5.96
CA ASN A 546 19.71 -2.74 -4.91
C ASN A 546 19.67 -1.88 -3.62
N GLU A 547 18.47 -1.45 -3.23
CA GLU A 547 18.28 -0.59 -2.07
C GLU A 547 17.21 -1.15 -1.12
N TRP A 548 17.46 -0.97 0.18
CA TRP A 548 16.51 -1.27 1.24
C TRP A 548 15.84 0.02 1.72
N THR A 549 14.53 -0.03 1.93
CA THR A 549 13.75 1.09 2.48
C THR A 549 12.91 0.60 3.65
N GLN A 550 12.79 1.45 4.69
CA GLN A 550 11.91 1.16 5.81
C GLN A 550 10.46 1.31 5.39
N VAL A 551 9.62 0.40 5.85
CA VAL A 551 8.17 0.48 5.70
C VAL A 551 7.52 0.46 7.08
N ALA A 552 6.19 0.47 7.15
CA ALA A 552 5.49 0.50 8.43
C ALA A 552 5.88 -0.70 9.30
N PRO A 553 6.10 -0.49 10.61
CA PRO A 553 6.46 -1.57 11.52
C PRO A 553 5.25 -2.44 11.87
N LEU A 554 5.53 -3.69 12.30
CA LEU A 554 4.54 -4.58 12.90
C LEU A 554 3.95 -3.96 14.17
N CYS A 555 2.71 -4.33 14.48
CA CYS A 555 2.09 -3.97 15.76
C CYS A 555 2.82 -4.62 16.95
N LEU A 556 3.37 -5.82 16.76
CA LEU A 556 4.07 -6.57 17.78
C LEU A 556 5.41 -7.10 17.23
N GLY A 557 6.52 -6.77 17.92
CA GLY A 557 7.84 -7.28 17.57
C GLY A 557 7.91 -8.79 17.72
N ARG A 558 8.51 -9.47 16.73
CA ARG A 558 8.58 -10.93 16.71
C ARG A 558 9.72 -11.45 15.86
N ALA A 559 10.29 -12.57 16.25
CA ALA A 559 11.27 -13.33 15.50
C ALA A 559 10.71 -14.71 15.16
N GLY A 560 11.11 -15.25 14.01
CA GLY A 560 10.60 -16.55 13.56
C GLY A 560 9.13 -16.52 13.15
N ALA A 561 8.58 -15.35 12.88
CA ALA A 561 7.28 -15.22 12.26
C ALA A 561 7.35 -15.82 10.86
N CYS A 562 6.35 -16.59 10.49
CA CYS A 562 6.20 -17.04 9.12
C CYS A 562 5.45 -15.99 8.32
N VAL A 563 6.00 -15.60 7.17
CA VAL A 563 5.47 -14.53 6.33
C VAL A 563 5.13 -15.07 4.96
N VAL A 564 3.91 -14.83 4.52
CA VAL A 564 3.42 -15.25 3.19
C VAL A 564 2.61 -14.15 2.56
N ALA A 565 2.46 -14.20 1.24
CA ALA A 565 1.60 -13.29 0.48
C ALA A 565 0.38 -14.05 -0.02
N VAL A 566 -0.79 -13.44 0.14
CA VAL A 566 -2.07 -14.00 -0.32
C VAL A 566 -2.84 -12.94 -1.08
N LYS A 567 -3.41 -13.30 -2.22
CA LYS A 567 -4.39 -12.49 -2.94
C LYS A 567 -5.77 -12.69 -2.31
N LEU A 568 -6.34 -11.60 -1.85
CA LEU A 568 -7.67 -11.61 -1.22
C LEU A 568 -8.78 -11.25 -2.19
#